data_8272b812667ec7a34b6e86bd30628c1f
#
_entry.id   8272b812667ec7a34b6e86bd30628c1f
#
_cell.length_a   1.000
_cell.length_b   1.000
_cell.length_c   1.000
_cell.angle_alpha   90.00
_cell.angle_beta   90.00
_cell.angle_gamma   90.00
#
_symmetry.space_group_name_H-M   'P 1'
#
loop_
_entity.id
_entity.type
_entity.pdbx_description
1 polymer ?
#
loop_
_entity_poly.entity_id
_entity_poly.type
_entity_poly.pdbx_seq_one_letter_code
_entity_poly.pdbx_strand_id
1 'polypeptide(L)'
;PFEHSLESLRRLCEICHILDAERIRMFSYFIPEGENPRNYREEVMERLQKLCDYAKTQNVRLMHENEARIYGEKMEEVLDIHETVSDLGGIFDPSNYRMADVDQALTIQKHMPYVDYLHIKDCTKEHVIVPAGYGDGMIAEAITHHDSLFAGDSFLVLEPHLKKFQGYGDIDKHELKTKFSFKDSNESFDFAVKSLKEVLTNIGFKESEDMSWSK
;
A
#
# COMPACT_ATOMS: atom_id res chain seq x y z
N PRO A 1 -10.83 -17.19 -10.67
CA PRO A 1 -11.79 -16.67 -11.65
C PRO A 1 -12.48 -15.43 -11.12
N PHE A 2 -12.89 -14.51 -11.95
CA PHE A 2 -13.50 -13.22 -11.58
C PHE A 2 -14.73 -13.37 -10.65
N GLU A 3 -15.57 -14.38 -10.88
CA GLU A 3 -16.74 -14.66 -10.03
C GLU A 3 -16.36 -14.86 -8.54
N HIS A 4 -15.24 -15.48 -8.27
CA HIS A 4 -14.76 -15.64 -6.90
C HIS A 4 -14.35 -14.28 -6.29
N SER A 5 -13.69 -13.41 -7.06
CA SER A 5 -13.34 -12.05 -6.61
C SER A 5 -14.61 -11.23 -6.28
N LEU A 6 -15.63 -11.34 -7.13
CA LEU A 6 -16.91 -10.66 -6.92
C LEU A 6 -17.66 -11.19 -5.69
N GLU A 7 -17.66 -12.51 -5.48
CA GLU A 7 -18.26 -13.11 -4.28
C GLU A 7 -17.55 -12.69 -3.00
N SER A 8 -16.21 -12.70 -3.02
CA SER A 8 -15.39 -12.19 -1.91
C SER A 8 -15.69 -10.72 -1.62
N LEU A 9 -15.82 -9.89 -2.66
CA LEU A 9 -16.16 -8.47 -2.50
C LEU A 9 -17.53 -8.28 -1.87
N ARG A 10 -18.55 -9.05 -2.27
CA ARG A 10 -19.88 -9.01 -1.65
C ARG A 10 -19.78 -9.24 -0.14
N ARG A 11 -19.07 -10.28 0.24
CA ARG A 11 -18.86 -10.61 1.66
C ARG A 11 -18.09 -9.53 2.41
N LEU A 12 -17.05 -8.94 1.78
CA LEU A 12 -16.28 -7.85 2.38
C LEU A 12 -17.12 -6.59 2.56
N CYS A 13 -18.00 -6.25 1.63
CA CYS A 13 -18.93 -5.12 1.78
C CYS A 13 -19.89 -5.31 2.96
N GLU A 14 -20.43 -6.54 3.17
CA GLU A 14 -21.23 -6.85 4.36
C GLU A 14 -20.45 -6.62 5.65
N ILE A 15 -19.17 -7.04 5.68
CA ILE A 15 -18.28 -6.83 6.84
C ILE A 15 -18.01 -5.34 7.04
N CYS A 16 -17.77 -4.58 5.97
CA CYS A 16 -17.61 -3.14 6.03
C CYS A 16 -18.80 -2.45 6.69
N HIS A 17 -20.03 -2.81 6.33
CA HIS A 17 -21.23 -2.27 6.95
C HIS A 17 -21.35 -2.61 8.44
N ILE A 18 -20.90 -3.80 8.86
CA ILE A 18 -20.90 -4.20 10.29
C ILE A 18 -19.87 -3.39 11.08
N LEU A 19 -18.71 -3.10 10.46
CA LEU A 19 -17.59 -2.41 11.09
C LEU A 19 -17.63 -0.87 10.92
N ASP A 20 -18.63 -0.35 10.23
CA ASP A 20 -18.70 1.06 9.82
C ASP A 20 -17.45 1.50 9.02
N ALA A 21 -16.94 0.61 8.17
CA ALA A 21 -15.80 0.83 7.31
C ALA A 21 -16.22 1.21 5.89
N GLU A 22 -15.54 2.20 5.31
CA GLU A 22 -15.88 2.73 3.99
C GLU A 22 -14.91 2.32 2.89
N ARG A 23 -13.81 1.63 3.24
CA ARG A 23 -12.70 1.33 2.33
C ARG A 23 -12.28 -0.13 2.43
N ILE A 24 -11.94 -0.72 1.28
CA ILE A 24 -11.36 -2.07 1.19
C ILE A 24 -10.07 -1.96 0.40
N ARG A 25 -8.94 -2.33 1.00
CA ARG A 25 -7.68 -2.51 0.28
C ARG A 25 -7.77 -3.71 -0.65
N MET A 26 -7.23 -3.57 -1.86
CA MET A 26 -7.16 -4.65 -2.82
C MET A 26 -5.90 -4.58 -3.68
N PHE A 27 -5.55 -5.70 -4.28
CA PHE A 27 -4.62 -5.79 -5.39
C PHE A 27 -5.40 -5.93 -6.71
N SER A 28 -4.73 -5.68 -7.81
CA SER A 28 -5.21 -6.08 -9.12
C SER A 28 -5.03 -7.61 -9.30
N TYR A 29 -4.66 -8.08 -10.46
CA TYR A 29 -4.54 -9.51 -10.73
C TYR A 29 -3.09 -9.91 -10.94
N PHE A 30 -2.71 -11.06 -10.38
CA PHE A 30 -1.40 -11.65 -10.58
C PHE A 30 -1.16 -12.00 -12.05
N ILE A 31 0.01 -11.63 -12.53
CA ILE A 31 0.46 -11.96 -13.88
C ILE A 31 1.26 -13.27 -13.81
N PRO A 32 1.01 -14.22 -14.72
CA PRO A 32 1.80 -15.44 -14.77
C PRO A 32 3.29 -15.14 -14.97
N GLU A 33 4.13 -15.93 -14.32
CA GLU A 33 5.58 -15.73 -14.36
C GLU A 33 6.11 -15.79 -15.80
N GLY A 34 6.92 -14.81 -16.18
CA GLY A 34 7.49 -14.68 -17.52
C GLY A 34 6.57 -14.06 -18.56
N GLU A 35 5.32 -13.78 -18.22
CA GLU A 35 4.39 -13.12 -19.14
C GLU A 35 4.52 -11.60 -19.08
N ASN A 36 4.18 -10.94 -20.20
CA ASN A 36 4.14 -9.48 -20.23
C ASN A 36 2.81 -8.97 -19.64
N PRO A 37 2.83 -8.14 -18.57
CA PRO A 37 1.62 -7.61 -17.97
C PRO A 37 0.68 -6.93 -18.96
N ARG A 38 1.20 -6.26 -19.99
CA ARG A 38 0.41 -5.57 -21.01
C ARG A 38 -0.54 -6.49 -21.80
N ASN A 39 -0.25 -7.79 -21.86
CA ASN A 39 -1.14 -8.76 -22.51
C ASN A 39 -2.45 -8.95 -21.75
N TYR A 40 -2.47 -8.60 -20.47
CA TYR A 40 -3.61 -8.78 -19.57
C TYR A 40 -4.35 -7.47 -19.26
N ARG A 41 -3.85 -6.35 -19.79
CA ARG A 41 -4.35 -5.01 -19.48
C ARG A 41 -5.87 -4.88 -19.59
N GLU A 42 -6.41 -5.22 -20.74
CA GLU A 42 -7.85 -5.05 -21.03
C GLU A 42 -8.70 -5.87 -20.04
N GLU A 43 -8.30 -7.12 -19.79
CA GLU A 43 -9.01 -7.99 -18.84
C GLU A 43 -8.91 -7.46 -17.40
N VAL A 44 -7.75 -6.96 -17.00
CA VAL A 44 -7.54 -6.36 -15.66
C VAL A 44 -8.42 -5.12 -15.49
N MET A 45 -8.41 -4.19 -16.46
CA MET A 45 -9.19 -2.95 -16.38
C MET A 45 -10.69 -3.23 -16.33
N GLU A 46 -11.19 -4.13 -17.18
CA GLU A 46 -12.60 -4.52 -17.19
C GLU A 46 -13.03 -5.12 -15.84
N ARG A 47 -12.21 -6.01 -15.28
CA ARG A 47 -12.50 -6.66 -14.00
C ARG A 47 -12.46 -5.67 -12.84
N LEU A 48 -11.45 -4.80 -12.78
CA LEU A 48 -11.35 -3.77 -11.74
C LEU A 48 -12.53 -2.82 -11.80
N GLN A 49 -12.93 -2.35 -12.99
CA GLN A 49 -14.09 -1.47 -13.13
C GLN A 49 -15.37 -2.13 -12.62
N LYS A 50 -15.61 -3.41 -12.96
CA LYS A 50 -16.79 -4.15 -12.46
C LYS A 50 -16.80 -4.28 -10.92
N LEU A 51 -15.63 -4.46 -10.30
CA LEU A 51 -15.53 -4.50 -8.84
C LEU A 51 -15.81 -3.12 -8.23
N CYS A 52 -15.25 -2.05 -8.81
CA CYS A 52 -15.50 -0.68 -8.36
C CYS A 52 -16.97 -0.29 -8.51
N ASP A 53 -17.60 -0.62 -9.64
CA ASP A 53 -19.02 -0.36 -9.88
C ASP A 53 -19.90 -1.04 -8.82
N TYR A 54 -19.59 -2.30 -8.49
CA TYR A 54 -20.32 -3.00 -7.43
C TYR A 54 -20.07 -2.37 -6.05
N ALA A 55 -18.81 -2.13 -5.66
CA ALA A 55 -18.47 -1.55 -4.35
C ALA A 55 -19.15 -0.17 -4.16
N LYS A 56 -19.19 0.63 -5.20
CA LYS A 56 -19.89 1.93 -5.20
C LYS A 56 -21.39 1.81 -4.87
N THR A 57 -22.07 0.76 -5.35
CA THR A 57 -23.49 0.51 -4.99
C THR A 57 -23.67 0.18 -3.51
N GLN A 58 -22.59 -0.24 -2.85
CA GLN A 58 -22.53 -0.57 -1.42
C GLN A 58 -22.01 0.57 -0.55
N ASN A 59 -21.74 1.76 -1.11
CA ASN A 59 -21.07 2.88 -0.44
C ASN A 59 -19.68 2.51 0.13
N VAL A 60 -18.98 1.61 -0.53
CA VAL A 60 -17.62 1.18 -0.18
C VAL A 60 -16.69 1.56 -1.34
N ARG A 61 -15.52 2.12 -1.03
CA ARG A 61 -14.50 2.44 -2.01
C ARG A 61 -13.37 1.43 -2.00
N LEU A 62 -12.99 0.93 -3.18
CA LEU A 62 -11.84 0.05 -3.33
C LEU A 62 -10.56 0.87 -3.42
N MET A 63 -9.49 0.38 -2.78
CA MET A 63 -8.19 1.02 -2.72
C MET A 63 -7.13 0.09 -3.30
N HIS A 64 -6.57 0.44 -4.45
CA HIS A 64 -5.52 -0.34 -5.10
C HIS A 64 -4.16 -0.04 -4.49
N GLU A 65 -3.44 -1.07 -4.09
CA GLU A 65 -2.06 -1.00 -3.62
C GLU A 65 -1.09 -1.50 -4.71
N ASN A 66 0.01 -0.80 -4.91
CA ASN A 66 1.12 -1.28 -5.73
C ASN A 66 1.80 -2.47 -5.04
N GLU A 67 1.87 -3.60 -5.74
CA GLU A 67 2.40 -4.86 -5.18
C GLU A 67 3.15 -5.66 -6.25
N ALA A 68 4.02 -6.55 -5.80
CA ALA A 68 4.82 -7.40 -6.66
C ALA A 68 3.96 -8.40 -7.46
N ARG A 69 4.35 -8.65 -8.70
CA ARG A 69 3.81 -9.70 -9.59
C ARG A 69 2.35 -9.49 -10.04
N ILE A 70 1.77 -8.33 -9.77
CA ILE A 70 0.43 -7.98 -10.29
C ILE A 70 0.54 -7.00 -11.46
N TYR A 71 -0.54 -6.77 -12.19
CA TYR A 71 -0.65 -5.58 -13.03
C TYR A 71 -0.77 -4.36 -12.11
N GLY A 72 0.30 -3.60 -11.97
CA GLY A 72 0.42 -2.53 -10.97
C GLY A 72 1.60 -2.74 -10.01
N GLU A 73 2.59 -3.54 -10.42
CA GLU A 73 3.87 -3.63 -9.75
C GLU A 73 4.73 -2.38 -10.01
N LYS A 74 4.69 -1.88 -11.24
CA LYS A 74 5.46 -0.71 -11.68
C LYS A 74 4.59 0.53 -11.78
N MET A 75 5.24 1.67 -11.67
CA MET A 75 4.57 2.96 -11.69
C MET A 75 3.67 3.16 -12.93
N GLU A 76 4.15 2.79 -14.11
CA GLU A 76 3.41 2.97 -15.36
C GLU A 76 2.09 2.19 -15.37
N GLU A 77 2.08 1.00 -14.78
CA GLU A 77 0.89 0.15 -14.68
C GLU A 77 -0.08 0.69 -13.63
N VAL A 78 0.44 1.19 -12.50
CA VAL A 78 -0.37 1.83 -11.47
C VAL A 78 -1.06 3.08 -12.00
N LEU A 79 -0.33 3.93 -12.72
CA LEU A 79 -0.90 5.13 -13.35
C LEU A 79 -1.97 4.75 -14.38
N ASP A 80 -1.70 3.75 -15.24
CA ASP A 80 -2.65 3.25 -16.22
C ASP A 80 -3.95 2.74 -15.57
N ILE A 81 -3.85 2.05 -14.41
CA ILE A 81 -5.01 1.64 -13.63
C ILE A 81 -5.82 2.88 -13.19
N HIS A 82 -5.19 3.85 -12.54
CA HIS A 82 -5.90 5.02 -12.00
C HIS A 82 -6.45 5.96 -13.09
N GLU A 83 -5.81 6.00 -14.25
CA GLU A 83 -6.29 6.77 -15.40
C GLU A 83 -7.44 6.09 -16.15
N THR A 84 -7.56 4.75 -16.03
CA THR A 84 -8.55 3.96 -16.77
C THR A 84 -9.75 3.57 -15.90
N VAL A 85 -9.54 3.18 -14.63
CA VAL A 85 -10.58 2.67 -13.73
C VAL A 85 -11.12 3.80 -12.87
N SER A 86 -12.41 4.10 -13.03
CA SER A 86 -13.06 5.14 -12.23
C SER A 86 -13.43 4.67 -10.82
N ASP A 87 -13.52 5.62 -9.88
CA ASP A 87 -13.90 5.39 -8.48
C ASP A 87 -12.93 4.49 -7.67
N LEU A 88 -11.75 4.20 -8.20
CA LEU A 88 -10.70 3.47 -7.52
C LEU A 88 -9.76 4.43 -6.79
N GLY A 89 -9.56 4.22 -5.49
CA GLY A 89 -8.55 4.94 -4.71
C GLY A 89 -7.19 4.28 -4.77
N GLY A 90 -6.17 5.01 -4.37
CA GLY A 90 -4.79 4.53 -4.34
C GLY A 90 -4.23 4.37 -2.94
N ILE A 91 -3.38 3.37 -2.77
CA ILE A 91 -2.50 3.20 -1.62
C ILE A 91 -1.07 3.22 -2.13
N PHE A 92 -0.24 4.01 -1.50
CA PHE A 92 1.18 4.10 -1.83
C PHE A 92 2.00 3.28 -0.84
N ASP A 93 2.63 2.19 -1.30
CA ASP A 93 3.64 1.45 -0.54
C ASP A 93 5.03 1.73 -1.13
N PRO A 94 5.88 2.50 -0.44
CA PRO A 94 7.19 2.87 -0.93
C PRO A 94 8.16 1.69 -1.03
N SER A 95 8.05 0.70 -0.14
CA SER A 95 8.92 -0.47 -0.16
C SER A 95 8.63 -1.38 -1.35
N ASN A 96 7.35 -1.56 -1.72
CA ASN A 96 6.98 -2.35 -2.88
C ASN A 96 7.56 -1.74 -4.17
N TYR A 97 7.51 -0.43 -4.32
CA TYR A 97 8.17 0.26 -5.42
C TYR A 97 9.69 0.13 -5.38
N ARG A 98 10.31 0.24 -4.17
CA ARG A 98 11.76 0.07 -4.03
C ARG A 98 12.19 -1.34 -4.41
N MET A 99 11.41 -2.36 -4.03
CA MET A 99 11.66 -3.76 -4.39
C MET A 99 11.47 -4.05 -5.89
N ALA A 100 10.63 -3.27 -6.58
CA ALA A 100 10.45 -3.32 -8.03
C ALA A 100 11.51 -2.49 -8.80
N ASP A 101 12.51 -1.93 -8.12
CA ASP A 101 13.57 -1.07 -8.69
C ASP A 101 13.05 0.15 -9.46
N VAL A 102 11.93 0.71 -9.00
CA VAL A 102 11.33 1.93 -9.58
C VAL A 102 11.98 3.17 -8.96
N ASP A 103 12.04 4.26 -9.71
CA ASP A 103 12.50 5.57 -9.23
C ASP A 103 11.53 6.14 -8.19
N GLN A 104 11.95 6.18 -6.93
CA GLN A 104 11.11 6.61 -5.81
C GLN A 104 10.65 8.06 -5.93
N ALA A 105 11.55 8.97 -6.30
CA ALA A 105 11.21 10.39 -6.41
C ALA A 105 10.17 10.64 -7.51
N LEU A 106 10.34 9.98 -8.66
CA LEU A 106 9.40 10.05 -9.76
C LEU A 106 8.05 9.43 -9.38
N THR A 107 8.07 8.29 -8.69
CA THR A 107 6.86 7.58 -8.24
C THR A 107 6.06 8.42 -7.25
N ILE A 108 6.72 9.03 -6.26
CA ILE A 108 6.09 9.96 -5.32
C ILE A 108 5.42 11.10 -6.10
N GLN A 109 6.12 11.70 -7.06
CA GLN A 109 5.57 12.80 -7.85
C GLN A 109 4.33 12.40 -8.68
N LYS A 110 4.36 11.21 -9.30
CA LYS A 110 3.36 10.81 -10.29
C LYS A 110 2.17 10.05 -9.70
N HIS A 111 2.39 9.17 -8.73
CA HIS A 111 1.32 8.36 -8.15
C HIS A 111 0.57 9.11 -7.04
N MET A 112 1.24 9.98 -6.27
CA MET A 112 0.65 10.64 -5.10
C MET A 112 -0.67 11.36 -5.36
N PRO A 113 -0.95 11.98 -6.53
CA PRO A 113 -2.26 12.59 -6.82
C PRO A 113 -3.45 11.63 -6.78
N TYR A 114 -3.23 10.31 -6.86
CA TYR A 114 -4.26 9.27 -6.82
C TYR A 114 -4.37 8.59 -5.44
N VAL A 115 -3.47 8.94 -4.50
CA VAL A 115 -3.29 8.22 -3.23
C VAL A 115 -4.22 8.78 -2.16
N ASP A 116 -5.01 7.92 -1.54
CA ASP A 116 -5.88 8.26 -0.41
C ASP A 116 -5.15 8.09 0.94
N TYR A 117 -4.25 7.11 1.05
CA TYR A 117 -3.43 6.89 2.24
C TYR A 117 -2.16 6.09 1.92
N LEU A 118 -1.24 6.04 2.88
CA LEU A 118 0.06 5.38 2.69
C LEU A 118 0.18 4.14 3.55
N HIS A 119 0.74 3.07 2.98
CA HIS A 119 1.37 2.01 3.75
C HIS A 119 2.80 2.43 4.11
N ILE A 120 3.17 2.18 5.34
CA ILE A 120 4.50 2.53 5.86
C ILE A 120 5.30 1.26 6.04
N LYS A 121 6.04 0.95 5.01
CA LYS A 121 7.03 -0.11 4.92
C LYS A 121 8.28 0.46 4.27
N ASP A 122 9.46 0.15 4.78
CA ASP A 122 10.71 0.69 4.26
C ASP A 122 11.71 -0.42 3.96
N CYS A 123 12.52 -0.24 2.94
CA CYS A 123 13.60 -1.14 2.60
C CYS A 123 14.77 -0.40 1.96
N THR A 124 15.96 -1.03 2.03
CA THR A 124 17.16 -0.52 1.37
C THR A 124 17.16 -0.85 -0.13
N LYS A 125 18.10 -0.25 -0.86
CA LYS A 125 18.35 -0.57 -2.29
C LYS A 125 18.71 -2.04 -2.53
N GLU A 126 19.23 -2.72 -1.51
CA GLU A 126 19.53 -4.15 -1.57
C GLU A 126 18.31 -5.02 -1.19
N HIS A 127 17.12 -4.45 -1.17
CA HIS A 127 15.85 -5.11 -0.84
C HIS A 127 15.86 -5.73 0.58
N VAL A 128 16.49 -5.04 1.54
CA VAL A 128 16.49 -5.44 2.94
C VAL A 128 15.43 -4.61 3.67
N ILE A 129 14.43 -5.28 4.26
CA ILE A 129 13.39 -4.61 5.06
C ILE A 129 14.03 -3.99 6.29
N VAL A 130 13.67 -2.74 6.56
CA VAL A 130 14.14 -1.94 7.68
C VAL A 130 12.99 -1.12 8.27
N PRO A 131 13.13 -0.59 9.51
CA PRO A 131 12.12 0.33 10.06
C PRO A 131 12.00 1.61 9.22
N ALA A 132 10.86 2.27 9.30
CA ALA A 132 10.60 3.52 8.59
C ALA A 132 11.71 4.57 8.85
N GLY A 133 12.24 5.16 7.79
CA GLY A 133 13.32 6.13 7.82
C GLY A 133 14.74 5.57 7.90
N TYR A 134 14.90 4.24 7.92
CA TYR A 134 16.21 3.57 7.90
C TYR A 134 16.57 3.00 6.52
N GLY A 135 15.67 3.14 5.54
CA GLY A 135 15.83 2.64 4.19
C GLY A 135 15.93 3.72 3.13
N ASP A 136 15.70 3.29 1.91
CA ASP A 136 15.74 4.11 0.69
C ASP A 136 14.33 4.31 0.09
N GLY A 137 13.26 4.02 0.86
CA GLY A 137 11.87 4.19 0.44
C GLY A 137 11.38 5.64 0.40
N MET A 138 12.19 6.59 0.88
CA MET A 138 11.85 8.03 0.91
C MET A 138 10.54 8.31 1.69
N ILE A 139 10.40 7.68 2.86
CA ILE A 139 9.18 7.74 3.69
C ILE A 139 8.82 9.18 4.06
N ALA A 140 9.80 9.98 4.49
CA ALA A 140 9.60 11.38 4.88
C ALA A 140 9.09 12.24 3.73
N GLU A 141 9.64 12.06 2.54
CA GLU A 141 9.26 12.76 1.32
C GLU A 141 7.86 12.32 0.87
N ALA A 142 7.55 11.02 0.93
CA ALA A 142 6.24 10.49 0.56
C ALA A 142 5.14 11.08 1.46
N ILE A 143 5.33 11.06 2.79
CA ILE A 143 4.39 11.64 3.75
C ILE A 143 4.24 13.15 3.52
N THR A 144 5.35 13.88 3.34
CA THR A 144 5.32 15.33 3.13
C THR A 144 4.59 15.70 1.83
N HIS A 145 4.82 14.92 0.76
CA HIS A 145 4.17 15.19 -0.52
C HIS A 145 2.67 14.87 -0.47
N HIS A 146 2.29 13.75 0.16
CA HIS A 146 0.89 13.41 0.38
C HIS A 146 0.15 14.48 1.18
N ASP A 147 0.71 14.90 2.32
CA ASP A 147 0.17 15.99 3.16
C ASP A 147 -0.04 17.30 2.38
N SER A 148 0.82 17.61 1.42
CA SER A 148 0.70 18.80 0.59
C SER A 148 -0.43 18.75 -0.44
N LEU A 149 -0.88 17.57 -0.82
CA LEU A 149 -1.90 17.34 -1.86
C LEU A 149 -3.26 16.96 -1.28
N PHE A 150 -3.26 16.23 -0.17
CA PHE A 150 -4.48 15.66 0.41
C PHE A 150 -5.12 16.64 1.39
N ALA A 151 -6.36 17.05 1.07
CA ALA A 151 -7.12 17.95 1.94
C ALA A 151 -8.02 17.14 2.87
N GLY A 152 -7.67 17.05 4.15
CA GLY A 152 -8.43 16.35 5.17
C GLY A 152 -7.63 15.29 5.92
N ASP A 153 -8.32 14.43 6.64
CA ASP A 153 -7.70 13.37 7.41
C ASP A 153 -7.29 12.20 6.51
N SER A 154 -6.07 11.73 6.66
CA SER A 154 -5.53 10.57 5.98
C SER A 154 -4.96 9.56 6.97
N PHE A 155 -4.58 8.39 6.49
CA PHE A 155 -4.07 7.31 7.32
C PHE A 155 -2.62 6.98 6.95
N LEU A 156 -1.84 6.62 7.97
CA LEU A 156 -0.55 5.96 7.81
C LEU A 156 -0.69 4.55 8.38
N VAL A 157 -0.75 3.56 7.52
CA VAL A 157 -0.91 2.15 7.93
C VAL A 157 0.46 1.51 8.02
N LEU A 158 0.87 1.16 9.23
CA LEU A 158 2.19 0.61 9.49
C LEU A 158 2.23 -0.89 9.16
N GLU A 159 3.03 -1.26 8.15
CA GLU A 159 3.28 -2.64 7.71
C GLU A 159 4.79 -2.99 7.80
N PRO A 160 5.39 -3.05 8.97
CA PRO A 160 6.85 -3.01 9.10
C PRO A 160 7.58 -4.25 8.62
N HIS A 161 6.95 -5.41 8.57
CA HIS A 161 7.53 -6.71 8.15
C HIS A 161 8.93 -7.01 8.75
N LEU A 162 9.23 -6.51 9.94
CA LEU A 162 10.55 -6.63 10.57
C LEU A 162 10.80 -8.02 11.18
N LYS A 163 9.76 -8.82 11.34
CA LYS A 163 9.85 -10.18 11.87
C LYS A 163 8.90 -11.11 11.12
N LYS A 164 9.38 -12.33 10.83
CA LYS A 164 8.53 -13.37 10.24
C LYS A 164 7.38 -13.71 11.19
N PHE A 165 6.18 -13.77 10.65
CA PHE A 165 4.99 -14.20 11.37
C PHE A 165 4.46 -15.52 10.77
N GLN A 166 3.61 -16.23 11.52
CA GLN A 166 3.02 -17.48 11.05
C GLN A 166 2.15 -17.21 9.80
N GLY A 167 2.40 -17.93 8.71
CA GLY A 167 1.72 -17.73 7.43
C GLY A 167 2.44 -16.77 6.46
N TYR A 168 3.54 -16.14 6.86
CA TYR A 168 4.29 -15.25 5.96
C TYR A 168 4.70 -15.92 4.65
N GLY A 169 5.18 -17.18 4.72
CA GLY A 169 5.60 -17.94 3.54
C GLY A 169 4.46 -18.34 2.59
N ASP A 170 3.20 -18.23 3.03
CA ASP A 170 2.02 -18.46 2.19
C ASP A 170 1.68 -17.21 1.36
N ILE A 171 2.07 -16.04 1.86
CA ILE A 171 1.82 -14.72 1.25
C ILE A 171 3.00 -14.33 0.35
N ASP A 172 4.23 -14.46 0.87
CA ASP A 172 5.44 -14.09 0.17
C ASP A 172 6.49 -15.22 0.25
N LYS A 173 6.98 -15.64 -0.90
CA LYS A 173 8.04 -16.66 -1.00
C LYS A 173 9.45 -16.08 -0.83
N HIS A 174 9.58 -14.75 -0.80
CA HIS A 174 10.87 -14.10 -0.59
C HIS A 174 11.34 -14.27 0.86
N GLU A 175 12.63 -14.51 1.03
CA GLU A 175 13.22 -14.57 2.34
C GLU A 175 13.28 -13.16 2.94
N LEU A 176 12.69 -13.00 4.13
CA LEU A 176 12.79 -11.73 4.88
C LEU A 176 14.25 -11.51 5.25
N LYS A 177 14.91 -10.57 4.58
CA LYS A 177 16.29 -10.15 4.85
C LYS A 177 16.22 -8.89 5.70
N THR A 178 16.33 -9.01 7.01
CA THR A 178 16.41 -7.84 7.91
C THR A 178 17.73 -7.81 8.66
N LYS A 179 18.29 -6.61 8.82
CA LYS A 179 19.47 -6.36 9.66
C LYS A 179 19.08 -6.20 11.14
N PHE A 180 17.80 -6.03 11.43
CA PHE A 180 17.29 -5.83 12.77
C PHE A 180 16.90 -7.18 13.39
N SER A 181 17.22 -7.36 14.67
CA SER A 181 16.86 -8.54 15.43
C SER A 181 16.02 -8.15 16.63
N PHE A 182 14.87 -8.81 16.79
CA PHE A 182 13.91 -8.55 17.85
C PHE A 182 13.56 -9.83 18.58
N LYS A 183 13.34 -9.72 19.88
CA LYS A 183 12.96 -10.83 20.74
C LYS A 183 11.65 -11.48 20.26
N ASP A 184 10.63 -10.67 20.02
CA ASP A 184 9.32 -11.09 19.61
C ASP A 184 8.66 -10.08 18.65
N SER A 185 7.43 -10.37 18.21
CA SER A 185 6.69 -9.51 17.29
C SER A 185 6.28 -8.19 17.92
N ASN A 186 6.04 -8.16 19.24
CA ASN A 186 5.66 -6.93 19.93
C ASN A 186 6.83 -5.95 19.94
N GLU A 187 8.03 -6.41 20.34
CA GLU A 187 9.23 -5.57 20.30
C GLU A 187 9.52 -5.01 18.91
N SER A 188 9.35 -5.84 17.86
CA SER A 188 9.54 -5.39 16.48
C SER A 188 8.51 -4.36 16.05
N PHE A 189 7.27 -4.51 16.48
CA PHE A 189 6.20 -3.56 16.17
C PHE A 189 6.35 -2.25 16.96
N ASP A 190 6.68 -2.32 18.26
CA ASP A 190 6.94 -1.15 19.09
C ASP A 190 8.11 -0.32 18.53
N PHE A 191 9.15 -0.99 18.05
CA PHE A 191 10.26 -0.31 17.38
C PHE A 191 9.83 0.36 16.08
N ALA A 192 8.99 -0.30 15.28
CA ALA A 192 8.47 0.26 14.05
C ALA A 192 7.59 1.49 14.31
N VAL A 193 6.71 1.45 15.32
CA VAL A 193 5.91 2.61 15.75
C VAL A 193 6.82 3.77 16.17
N LYS A 194 7.84 3.49 16.99
CA LYS A 194 8.79 4.51 17.42
C LYS A 194 9.50 5.16 16.23
N SER A 195 9.97 4.35 15.28
CA SER A 195 10.66 4.85 14.09
C SER A 195 9.77 5.74 13.22
N LEU A 196 8.49 5.37 13.03
CA LEU A 196 7.54 6.22 12.31
C LEU A 196 7.28 7.53 13.04
N LYS A 197 7.11 7.50 14.37
CA LYS A 197 6.95 8.72 15.20
C LYS A 197 8.16 9.65 15.09
N GLU A 198 9.38 9.11 15.03
CA GLU A 198 10.61 9.87 14.80
C GLU A 198 10.60 10.54 13.42
N VAL A 199 10.20 9.81 12.35
CA VAL A 199 10.06 10.39 11.02
C VAL A 199 9.05 11.54 11.02
N LEU A 200 7.85 11.33 11.58
CA LEU A 200 6.81 12.36 11.64
C LEU A 200 7.28 13.61 12.39
N THR A 201 7.93 13.44 13.56
CA THR A 201 8.49 14.55 14.34
C THR A 201 9.54 15.33 13.54
N ASN A 202 10.43 14.63 12.83
CA ASN A 202 11.50 15.25 12.06
C ASN A 202 10.98 16.07 10.86
N ILE A 203 9.82 15.73 10.31
CA ILE A 203 9.18 16.50 9.23
C ILE A 203 8.13 17.51 9.75
N GLY A 204 8.09 17.73 11.06
CA GLY A 204 7.37 18.82 11.69
C GLY A 204 5.97 18.50 12.19
N PHE A 205 5.53 17.24 12.15
CA PHE A 205 4.27 16.82 12.75
C PHE A 205 4.40 16.69 14.28
N LYS A 206 3.30 16.92 14.97
CA LYS A 206 3.17 16.78 16.42
C LYS A 206 2.03 15.83 16.75
N GLU A 207 2.29 14.93 17.69
CA GLU A 207 1.27 14.03 18.24
C GLU A 207 0.35 14.79 19.19
N SER A 208 -0.95 14.64 19.03
CA SER A 208 -1.97 15.17 19.94
C SER A 208 -2.41 14.12 20.96
N GLU A 209 -3.23 14.53 21.95
CA GLU A 209 -3.70 13.63 23.02
C GLU A 209 -4.55 12.46 22.51
N ASP A 210 -5.23 12.61 21.39
CA ASP A 210 -6.02 11.57 20.73
C ASP A 210 -5.19 10.69 19.77
N MET A 211 -3.87 10.83 19.81
CA MET A 211 -2.90 10.13 18.96
C MET A 211 -2.97 10.49 17.46
N SER A 212 -3.70 11.54 17.09
CA SER A 212 -3.61 12.10 15.73
C SER A 212 -2.31 12.92 15.57
N TRP A 213 -1.92 13.18 14.33
CA TRP A 213 -0.69 13.90 13.98
C TRP A 213 -1.00 15.07 13.07
N SER A 214 -0.53 16.26 13.40
CA SER A 214 -0.71 17.47 12.60
C SER A 214 0.53 18.37 12.62
N LYS A 215 0.67 19.23 11.61
CA LYS A 215 1.69 20.30 11.59
C LYS A 215 1.24 21.56 12.31
#